data_1a0f4ddbbcb36380170de51e3c550b30
#
_entry.id   1a0f4ddbbcb36380170de51e3c550b30
#
_cell.length_a   1.000
_cell.length_b   1.000
_cell.length_c   1.000
_cell.angle_alpha   90.00
_cell.angle_beta   90.00
_cell.angle_gamma   90.00
#
_symmetry.space_group_name_H-M   'P 1'
#
loop_
_entity.id
_entity.type
_entity.pdbx_description
1 polymer ?
#
loop_
_entity_poly.entity_id
_entity_poly.type
_entity_poly.pdbx_seq_one_letter_code
_entity_poly.pdbx_strand_id
1 'polypeptide(L)'
;MPLSIFPIVVSTQLFVAVADRVPSFDIARSCKRDVAATSELSVDQSVKSCVKDENTARQQLASQWSKFSASMKAQCVPLESVGGTPSYVSLLTCLQMNLWNR
;
A
#
# COMPACT_ATOMS: atom_id res chain seq x y z
N MET A 1 22.31 -40.24 19.70
CA MET A 1 22.05 -39.92 19.43
C MET A 1 21.59 -38.86 18.98
N PRO A 2 21.50 -38.36 18.75
CA PRO A 2 21.22 -37.46 18.39
C PRO A 2 20.36 -36.75 17.92
N LEU A 3 20.00 -36.36 17.70
CA LEU A 3 19.23 -35.83 17.27
C LEU A 3 18.97 -34.68 16.84
N SER A 4 18.98 -34.20 16.54
CA SER A 4 18.94 -33.23 16.01
C SER A 4 17.87 -32.55 15.70
N ILE A 5 17.55 -32.04 15.75
CA ILE A 5 16.53 -31.52 15.56
C ILE A 5 16.38 -30.28 15.15
N PHE A 6 16.04 -29.77 14.68
CA PHE A 6 15.89 -28.72 14.22
C PHE A 6 14.88 -27.96 13.91
N PRO A 7 14.51 -27.43 14.03
CA PRO A 7 13.58 -26.66 14.07
C PRO A 7 13.47 -25.78 13.03
N ILE A 8 13.00 -25.32 12.64
CA ILE A 8 12.86 -24.69 11.65
C ILE A 8 11.99 -23.65 11.77
N VAL A 9 12.00 -22.80 11.56
CA VAL A 9 11.35 -21.84 11.88
C VAL A 9 11.32 -20.87 10.89
N VAL A 10 11.24 -20.95 9.86
CA VAL A 10 11.26 -20.12 8.89
C VAL A 10 10.10 -19.28 8.57
N SER A 11 8.96 -19.66 8.77
CA SER A 11 7.77 -19.01 8.26
C SER A 11 7.56 -17.59 8.74
N THR A 12 8.07 -17.21 9.86
CA THR A 12 7.83 -15.88 10.37
C THR A 12 8.51 -14.80 9.57
N GLN A 13 9.50 -15.14 8.81
CA GLN A 13 10.23 -14.14 8.06
C GLN A 13 9.43 -13.57 6.91
N LEU A 14 8.47 -14.32 6.43
CA LEU A 14 7.67 -13.85 5.31
C LEU A 14 6.82 -12.64 5.67
N PHE A 15 6.31 -12.60 6.89
CA PHE A 15 5.49 -11.47 7.30
C PHE A 15 6.30 -10.20 7.43
N VAL A 16 7.50 -10.32 7.90
CA VAL A 16 8.37 -9.16 8.06
C VAL A 16 8.69 -8.57 6.69
N ALA A 17 8.97 -9.41 5.71
CA ALA A 17 9.31 -8.95 4.38
C ALA A 17 8.17 -8.14 3.75
N VAL A 18 6.92 -8.54 4.00
CA VAL A 18 5.79 -7.81 3.44
C VAL A 18 5.68 -6.42 4.02
N ALA A 19 6.00 -6.25 5.29
CA ALA A 19 5.88 -4.97 5.95
C ALA A 19 7.06 -4.04 5.69
N ASP A 20 8.16 -4.56 5.17
CA ASP A 20 9.35 -3.74 5.00
C ASP A 20 9.35 -2.86 3.77
N ARG A 21 8.45 -3.02 2.88
CA ARG A 21 8.46 -2.28 1.62
C ARG A 21 7.12 -1.69 1.30
N VAL A 22 7.16 -0.56 0.62
CA VAL A 22 5.95 0.00 0.04
C VAL A 22 5.39 -1.03 -0.95
N PRO A 23 4.10 -1.36 -0.83
CA PRO A 23 3.53 -2.34 -1.74
C PRO A 23 3.50 -1.83 -3.18
N SER A 24 3.42 -2.74 -4.13
CA SER A 24 3.39 -2.39 -5.53
C SER A 24 1.97 -2.47 -6.05
N PHE A 25 1.40 -1.33 -6.42
CA PHE A 25 0.06 -1.27 -6.98
C PHE A 25 0.12 -0.92 -8.45
N ASP A 26 -0.83 -1.41 -9.21
CA ASP A 26 -0.96 -1.06 -10.62
C ASP A 26 -1.73 0.25 -10.71
N ILE A 27 -1.00 1.35 -10.74
CA ILE A 27 -1.60 2.68 -10.71
C ILE A 27 -2.50 2.93 -11.93
N ALA A 28 -2.04 2.57 -13.11
CA ALA A 28 -2.82 2.83 -14.31
C ALA A 28 -4.15 2.10 -14.28
N ARG A 29 -4.15 0.86 -13.83
CA ARG A 29 -5.36 0.07 -13.76
C ARG A 29 -6.33 0.62 -12.71
N SER A 30 -5.81 0.95 -11.54
CA SER A 30 -6.65 1.51 -10.48
C SER A 30 -7.25 2.83 -10.90
N CYS A 31 -6.46 3.69 -11.55
CA CYS A 31 -6.96 4.99 -11.98
C CYS A 31 -8.03 4.84 -13.06
N LYS A 32 -7.88 3.91 -13.97
CA LYS A 32 -8.88 3.68 -14.99
C LYS A 32 -10.21 3.23 -14.40
N ARG A 33 -10.16 2.34 -13.42
CA ARG A 33 -11.34 1.84 -12.76
C ARG A 33 -12.05 2.94 -11.98
N ASP A 34 -11.27 3.74 -11.28
CA ASP A 34 -11.80 4.80 -10.45
C ASP A 34 -12.50 5.86 -11.29
N VAL A 35 -11.86 6.29 -12.36
CA VAL A 35 -12.42 7.29 -13.25
C VAL A 35 -13.66 6.77 -13.96
N ALA A 36 -13.67 5.51 -14.37
CA ALA A 36 -14.82 4.92 -15.03
C ALA A 36 -16.06 4.94 -14.14
N ALA A 37 -15.87 4.87 -12.83
CA ALA A 37 -16.97 4.85 -11.88
C ALA A 37 -17.54 6.23 -11.60
N THR A 38 -16.77 7.30 -11.84
CA THR A 38 -17.17 8.62 -11.38
C THR A 38 -17.15 9.71 -12.43
N SER A 39 -16.93 9.39 -13.69
CA SER A 39 -16.49 10.41 -14.58
C SER A 39 -17.55 11.33 -15.08
N GLU A 40 -17.33 12.61 -14.92
CA GLU A 40 -18.07 13.65 -15.55
C GLU A 40 -17.15 14.48 -16.41
N LEU A 41 -15.87 14.21 -16.41
CA LEU A 41 -14.90 14.97 -17.15
C LEU A 41 -14.32 14.10 -18.23
N SER A 42 -13.44 14.64 -19.02
CA SER A 42 -12.75 13.84 -20.02
C SER A 42 -11.99 12.73 -19.31
N VAL A 43 -12.21 11.51 -19.72
CA VAL A 43 -11.61 10.34 -19.09
C VAL A 43 -10.10 10.41 -19.12
N ASP A 44 -9.54 10.83 -20.27
CA ASP A 44 -8.09 10.89 -20.40
C ASP A 44 -7.46 11.84 -19.40
N GLN A 45 -8.06 13.01 -19.24
CA GLN A 45 -7.55 14.00 -18.32
C GLN A 45 -7.67 13.56 -16.89
N SER A 46 -8.77 12.91 -16.55
CA SER A 46 -9.00 12.41 -15.20
C SER A 46 -8.03 11.28 -14.86
N VAL A 47 -7.75 10.40 -15.83
CA VAL A 47 -6.81 9.32 -15.61
C VAL A 47 -5.39 9.90 -15.40
N LYS A 48 -5.01 10.87 -16.21
CA LYS A 48 -3.68 11.48 -16.05
C LYS A 48 -3.51 12.12 -14.68
N SER A 49 -4.54 12.83 -14.25
CA SER A 49 -4.50 13.46 -12.94
C SER A 49 -4.40 12.43 -11.82
N CYS A 50 -5.17 11.37 -11.93
CA CYS A 50 -5.13 10.28 -10.96
C CYS A 50 -3.73 9.64 -10.92
N VAL A 51 -3.16 9.34 -12.08
CA VAL A 51 -1.83 8.72 -12.15
C VAL A 51 -0.79 9.63 -11.51
N LYS A 52 -0.88 10.92 -11.76
CA LYS A 52 0.06 11.87 -11.16
C LYS A 52 -0.06 11.88 -9.65
N ASP A 53 -1.27 11.92 -9.12
CA ASP A 53 -1.50 11.95 -7.68
C ASP A 53 -1.02 10.66 -7.03
N GLU A 54 -1.28 9.53 -7.68
CA GLU A 54 -0.84 8.23 -7.16
C GLU A 54 0.68 8.12 -7.12
N ASN A 55 1.34 8.60 -8.16
CA ASN A 55 2.80 8.57 -8.19
C ASN A 55 3.40 9.48 -7.13
N THR A 56 2.80 10.64 -6.90
CA THR A 56 3.25 11.54 -5.85
C THR A 56 3.09 10.89 -4.48
N ALA A 57 1.95 10.25 -4.24
CA ALA A 57 1.72 9.57 -2.98
C ALA A 57 2.70 8.41 -2.79
N ARG A 58 3.00 7.68 -3.85
CA ARG A 58 3.96 6.59 -3.76
C ARG A 58 5.34 7.09 -3.37
N GLN A 59 5.76 8.23 -3.94
CA GLN A 59 7.05 8.82 -3.59
C GLN A 59 7.08 9.27 -2.14
N GLN A 60 6.00 9.86 -1.67
CA GLN A 60 5.91 10.26 -0.27
C GLN A 60 5.94 9.06 0.67
N LEU A 61 5.24 8.00 0.29
CA LEU A 61 5.29 6.77 1.06
C LEU A 61 6.70 6.21 1.14
N ALA A 62 7.40 6.20 0.01
CA ALA A 62 8.75 5.67 -0.02
C ALA A 62 9.68 6.46 0.91
N SER A 63 9.54 7.78 0.94
CA SER A 63 10.40 8.61 1.78
C SER A 63 10.06 8.53 3.26
N GLN A 64 8.83 8.14 3.60
CA GLN A 64 8.39 8.09 4.99
C GLN A 64 8.16 6.69 5.52
N TRP A 65 8.37 5.67 4.69
CA TRP A 65 7.97 4.31 5.02
C TRP A 65 8.53 3.83 6.36
N SER A 66 9.79 4.13 6.61
CA SER A 66 10.42 3.70 7.85
C SER A 66 9.89 4.41 9.08
N LYS A 67 9.19 5.52 8.90
CA LYS A 67 8.63 6.26 10.04
C LYS A 67 7.32 5.66 10.53
N PHE A 68 6.68 4.85 9.73
CA PHE A 68 5.43 4.22 10.14
C PHE A 68 5.73 2.92 10.85
N SER A 69 5.00 2.61 11.91
CA SER A 69 5.22 1.40 12.66
C SER A 69 4.74 0.18 11.87
N ALA A 70 5.31 -0.98 12.20
CA ALA A 70 4.86 -2.22 11.57
C ALA A 70 3.38 -2.48 11.84
N SER A 71 2.89 -2.09 12.99
CA SER A 71 1.50 -2.25 13.35
C SER A 71 0.58 -1.43 12.45
N MET A 72 0.94 -0.17 12.19
CA MET A 72 0.14 0.67 11.30
C MET A 72 0.16 0.16 9.88
N LYS A 73 1.30 -0.29 9.41
CA LYS A 73 1.41 -0.86 8.08
C LYS A 73 0.54 -2.11 7.95
N ALA A 74 0.55 -2.95 8.98
CA ALA A 74 -0.25 -4.17 8.98
C ALA A 74 -1.75 -3.88 8.97
N GLN A 75 -2.16 -2.73 9.49
CA GLN A 75 -3.56 -2.33 9.47
C GLN A 75 -3.95 -1.69 8.15
N CYS A 76 -3.12 -0.82 7.62
CA CYS A 76 -3.47 -0.01 6.46
C CYS A 76 -3.28 -0.73 5.13
N VAL A 77 -2.21 -1.51 4.99
CA VAL A 77 -1.91 -2.14 3.70
C VAL A 77 -3.00 -3.11 3.24
N PRO A 78 -3.51 -4.02 4.10
CA PRO A 78 -4.53 -4.95 3.64
C PRO A 78 -5.83 -4.27 3.22
N LEU A 79 -6.12 -3.10 3.75
CA LEU A 79 -7.34 -2.39 3.39
C LEU A 79 -7.37 -2.02 1.92
N GLU A 80 -6.21 -1.85 1.30
CA GLU A 80 -6.14 -1.48 -0.10
C GLU A 80 -6.52 -2.61 -1.04
N SER A 81 -6.52 -3.85 -0.57
CA SER A 81 -6.97 -4.96 -1.40
C SER A 81 -8.47 -5.13 -1.38
N VAL A 82 -9.16 -4.51 -0.43
CA VAL A 82 -10.59 -4.62 -0.32
C VAL A 82 -11.21 -3.70 -1.35
N GLY A 83 -12.06 -4.18 -2.20
CA GLY A 83 -12.69 -3.35 -3.20
C GLY A 83 -12.02 -3.36 -4.56
N GLY A 84 -10.82 -3.87 -4.67
CA GLY A 84 -10.19 -4.09 -5.95
C GLY A 84 -9.55 -2.90 -6.64
N THR A 85 -9.46 -1.76 -5.97
CA THR A 85 -8.78 -0.59 -6.54
C THR A 85 -7.79 -0.03 -5.54
N PRO A 86 -6.66 -0.69 -5.36
CA PRO A 86 -5.67 -0.22 -4.40
C PRO A 86 -5.12 1.16 -4.80
N SER A 87 -4.84 1.99 -3.81
CA SER A 87 -4.44 3.37 -4.05
C SER A 87 -3.36 3.79 -3.08
N TYR A 88 -2.30 4.39 -3.60
CA TYR A 88 -1.24 4.95 -2.76
C TYR A 88 -1.73 6.17 -1.98
N VAL A 89 -2.61 6.97 -2.56
CA VAL A 89 -3.19 8.11 -1.86
C VAL A 89 -3.97 7.63 -0.64
N SER A 90 -4.77 6.60 -0.82
CA SER A 90 -5.55 6.02 0.27
C SER A 90 -4.66 5.43 1.34
N LEU A 91 -3.62 4.70 0.94
CA LEU A 91 -2.68 4.09 1.89
C LEU A 91 -1.94 5.17 2.69
N LEU A 92 -1.45 6.19 2.01
CA LEU A 92 -0.76 7.28 2.68
C LEU A 92 -1.68 7.98 3.67
N THR A 93 -2.92 8.21 3.29
CA THR A 93 -3.90 8.84 4.18
C THR A 93 -4.13 7.98 5.43
N CYS A 94 -4.28 6.68 5.26
CA CYS A 94 -4.49 5.77 6.38
C CYS A 94 -3.32 5.84 7.35
N LEU A 95 -2.10 5.79 6.83
CA LEU A 95 -0.91 5.81 7.67
C LEU A 95 -0.72 7.15 8.37
N GLN A 96 -0.99 8.24 7.70
CA GLN A 96 -0.85 9.56 8.29
C GLN A 96 -1.89 9.82 9.36
N MET A 97 -3.10 9.37 9.14
CA MET A 97 -4.15 9.52 10.13
C MET A 97 -3.81 8.78 11.41
N ASN A 98 -3.23 7.61 11.29
CA ASN A 98 -2.83 6.85 12.48
C ASN A 98 -1.72 7.54 13.25
N LEU A 99 -0.83 8.23 12.55
CA LEU A 99 0.20 9.01 13.23
C LEU A 99 -0.39 10.15 14.04
N TRP A 100 -1.38 10.82 13.47
CA TRP A 100 -1.96 11.99 14.13
C TRP A 100 -2.84 11.64 15.34
N ASN A 101 -3.36 10.44 15.35
CA ASN A 101 -4.27 10.02 16.41
C ASN A 101 -3.57 9.33 17.58
N ARG A 102 -2.27 9.49 17.70
CA ARG A 102 -1.56 8.82 18.79
C ARG A 102 -1.46 9.64 20.03
#